data_e1f402e7e609b47d8eac870a94445742
#
_entry.id   e1f402e7e609b47d8eac870a94445742
#
_cell.length_a   1.000
_cell.length_b   1.000
_cell.length_c   1.000
_cell.angle_alpha   90.00
_cell.angle_beta   90.00
_cell.angle_gamma   90.00
#
_symmetry.space_group_name_H-M   'P 1'
#
loop_
_entity.id
_entity.type
_entity.pdbx_description
1 polymer ?
#
loop_
_entity_poly.entity_id
_entity_poly.type
_entity_poly.pdbx_seq_one_letter_code
_entity_poly.pdbx_strand_id
1 'polypeptide(L)'
;MRIALRLGAIAAACLWAAACARPSISDVGDAKTGAALIGQAQCGACHAIPGIAAADGLSGPPLKGFAQRSIIAGMLANTPSNLVAWLRDPQKIVPGNAMPDTHLSDAQAQDVAAYLYTLR
;
A
#
# COMPACT_ATOMS: atom_id res chain seq x y z
N MET A 1 69.85 3.53 -20.71
CA MET A 1 68.51 3.65 -21.30
C MET A 1 67.53 2.84 -20.42
N ARG A 2 66.86 3.52 -19.48
CA ARG A 2 65.96 2.90 -18.48
C ARG A 2 64.54 3.31 -18.77
N ILE A 3 63.72 2.35 -19.23
CA ILE A 3 62.31 2.56 -19.51
C ILE A 3 61.56 2.34 -18.20
N ALA A 4 60.99 3.42 -17.65
CA ALA A 4 60.14 3.37 -16.49
C ALA A 4 58.69 3.06 -16.91
N LEU A 5 58.22 1.87 -16.56
CA LEU A 5 56.86 1.40 -16.76
C LEU A 5 55.96 2.02 -15.68
N ARG A 6 55.10 2.96 -16.05
CA ARG A 6 54.10 3.52 -15.12
C ARG A 6 52.86 2.66 -15.18
N LEU A 7 52.61 1.91 -14.10
CA LEU A 7 51.35 1.24 -13.87
C LEU A 7 50.30 2.28 -13.47
N GLY A 8 49.36 2.52 -14.35
CA GLY A 8 48.16 3.31 -14.07
C GLY A 8 47.19 2.50 -13.22
N ALA A 9 46.92 2.93 -12.00
CA ALA A 9 45.90 2.37 -11.17
C ALA A 9 44.53 2.81 -11.70
N ILE A 10 43.76 1.86 -12.24
CA ILE A 10 42.36 2.09 -12.61
C ILE A 10 41.53 1.96 -11.33
N ALA A 11 41.12 3.09 -10.79
CA ALA A 11 40.14 3.13 -9.70
C ALA A 11 38.75 2.76 -10.25
N ALA A 12 38.29 1.55 -9.96
CA ALA A 12 36.96 1.15 -10.22
C ALA A 12 36.00 1.84 -9.23
N ALA A 13 35.33 2.89 -9.67
CA ALA A 13 34.24 3.51 -8.93
C ALA A 13 33.01 2.58 -8.98
N CYS A 14 32.79 1.83 -7.91
CA CYS A 14 31.54 1.10 -7.69
C CYS A 14 30.44 2.11 -7.40
N LEU A 15 29.65 2.47 -8.42
CA LEU A 15 28.39 3.17 -8.26
C LEU A 15 27.38 2.24 -7.58
N TRP A 16 27.20 2.43 -6.29
CA TRP A 16 26.07 1.83 -5.57
C TRP A 16 24.82 2.60 -5.98
N ALA A 17 24.14 2.13 -7.01
CA ALA A 17 22.76 2.48 -7.26
C ALA A 17 21.94 1.76 -6.18
N ALA A 18 21.70 2.41 -5.05
CA ALA A 18 20.67 2.02 -4.12
C ALA A 18 19.33 2.22 -4.85
N ALA A 19 18.89 1.19 -5.57
CA ALA A 19 17.55 1.12 -6.09
C ALA A 19 16.62 1.14 -4.88
N CYS A 20 15.96 2.26 -4.62
CA CYS A 20 14.80 2.33 -3.75
C CYS A 20 13.72 1.46 -4.41
N ALA A 21 13.75 0.16 -4.15
CA ALA A 21 12.72 -0.77 -4.57
C ALA A 21 11.44 -0.34 -3.85
N ARG A 22 10.53 0.31 -4.60
CA ARG A 22 9.17 0.48 -4.13
C ARG A 22 8.58 -0.91 -4.02
N PRO A 23 7.98 -1.29 -2.86
CA PRO A 23 7.33 -2.59 -2.75
C PRO A 23 6.32 -2.71 -3.89
N SER A 24 6.42 -3.80 -4.65
CA SER A 24 5.46 -4.09 -5.71
C SER A 24 4.13 -4.47 -5.07
N ILE A 25 3.03 -4.17 -5.76
CA ILE A 25 1.67 -4.51 -5.29
C ILE A 25 1.55 -6.02 -5.05
N SER A 26 2.26 -6.83 -5.81
CA SER A 26 2.34 -8.30 -5.66
C SER A 26 2.98 -8.77 -4.34
N ASP A 27 3.72 -7.90 -3.65
CA ASP A 27 4.36 -8.24 -2.37
C ASP A 27 3.44 -8.01 -1.18
N VAL A 28 2.26 -7.41 -1.40
CA VAL A 28 1.30 -7.08 -0.35
C VAL A 28 0.28 -8.20 -0.16
N GLY A 29 -0.30 -8.73 -1.24
CA GLY A 29 -1.35 -9.75 -1.21
C GLY A 29 -1.98 -9.96 -2.59
N ASP A 30 -3.08 -10.70 -2.65
CA ASP A 30 -3.84 -10.97 -3.86
C ASP A 30 -5.00 -9.98 -4.05
N ALA A 31 -4.90 -9.13 -5.08
CA ALA A 31 -5.90 -8.10 -5.33
C ALA A 31 -7.28 -8.65 -5.72
N LYS A 32 -7.36 -9.83 -6.36
CA LYS A 32 -8.64 -10.45 -6.73
C LYS A 32 -9.36 -10.95 -5.48
N THR A 33 -8.64 -11.60 -4.58
CA THR A 33 -9.14 -12.01 -3.27
C THR A 33 -9.55 -10.78 -2.47
N GLY A 34 -8.74 -9.71 -2.50
CA GLY A 34 -9.05 -8.44 -1.86
C GLY A 34 -10.36 -7.82 -2.33
N ALA A 35 -10.64 -7.83 -3.64
CA ALA A 35 -11.90 -7.35 -4.19
C ALA A 35 -13.11 -8.13 -3.64
N ALA A 36 -13.00 -9.45 -3.55
CA ALA A 36 -14.05 -10.30 -2.97
C ALA A 36 -14.27 -10.00 -1.48
N LEU A 37 -13.18 -9.86 -0.72
CA LEU A 37 -13.23 -9.52 0.71
C LEU A 37 -13.85 -8.14 0.97
N ILE A 38 -13.56 -7.15 0.14
CA ILE A 38 -14.18 -5.81 0.21
C ILE A 38 -15.71 -5.91 0.10
N GLY A 39 -16.20 -6.73 -0.83
CA GLY A 39 -17.64 -6.99 -0.97
C GLY A 39 -18.22 -7.71 0.25
N GLN A 40 -17.56 -8.74 0.75
CA GLN A 40 -18.00 -9.52 1.92
C GLN A 40 -18.00 -8.71 3.22
N ALA A 41 -16.97 -7.89 3.43
CA ALA A 41 -16.86 -7.00 4.58
C ALA A 41 -17.72 -5.73 4.48
N GLN A 42 -18.48 -5.60 3.40
CA GLN A 42 -19.40 -4.48 3.16
C GLN A 42 -18.74 -3.08 3.23
N CYS A 43 -17.50 -2.98 2.82
CA CYS A 43 -16.78 -1.69 2.77
C CYS A 43 -17.53 -0.64 1.93
N GLY A 44 -18.22 -1.10 0.89
CA GLY A 44 -19.04 -0.28 0.00
C GLY A 44 -20.26 0.36 0.66
N ALA A 45 -20.67 -0.08 1.84
CA ALA A 45 -21.75 0.58 2.59
C ALA A 45 -21.39 2.01 3.00
N CYS A 46 -20.09 2.25 3.22
CA CYS A 46 -19.55 3.56 3.62
C CYS A 46 -18.70 4.23 2.54
N HIS A 47 -18.01 3.46 1.72
CA HIS A 47 -17.07 3.96 0.73
C HIS A 47 -17.55 3.75 -0.71
N ALA A 48 -17.36 4.77 -1.54
CA ALA A 48 -17.43 4.59 -2.99
C ALA A 48 -16.10 3.95 -3.46
N ILE A 49 -16.19 2.72 -4.01
CA ILE A 49 -15.00 1.92 -4.38
C ILE A 49 -15.10 1.50 -5.85
N PRO A 50 -14.27 2.06 -6.74
CA PRO A 50 -14.27 1.67 -8.14
C PRO A 50 -14.06 0.17 -8.33
N GLY A 51 -14.82 -0.45 -9.24
CA GLY A 51 -14.69 -1.86 -9.56
C GLY A 51 -15.38 -2.84 -8.60
N ILE A 52 -15.97 -2.37 -7.51
CA ILE A 52 -16.73 -3.18 -6.57
C ILE A 52 -18.24 -2.90 -6.75
N ALA A 53 -19.02 -3.95 -6.99
CA ALA A 53 -20.46 -3.82 -7.16
C ALA A 53 -21.14 -3.25 -5.91
N ALA A 54 -22.08 -2.33 -6.10
CA ALA A 54 -22.84 -1.68 -5.04
C ALA A 54 -21.98 -0.97 -3.96
N ALA A 55 -20.74 -0.64 -4.29
CA ALA A 55 -19.87 0.14 -3.42
C ALA A 55 -19.94 1.63 -3.77
N ASP A 56 -20.99 2.29 -3.31
CA ASP A 56 -21.33 3.68 -3.59
C ASP A 56 -21.61 4.51 -2.33
N GLY A 57 -21.18 4.01 -1.17
CA GLY A 57 -21.36 4.67 0.13
C GLY A 57 -20.71 6.06 0.18
N LEU A 58 -21.32 6.96 0.93
CA LEU A 58 -20.95 8.37 1.02
C LEU A 58 -20.50 8.79 2.43
N SER A 59 -20.62 7.93 3.42
CA SER A 59 -20.26 8.26 4.81
C SER A 59 -18.74 8.17 5.07
N GLY A 60 -18.02 7.40 4.26
CA GLY A 60 -16.56 7.36 4.23
C GLY A 60 -16.00 8.09 3.00
N PRO A 61 -14.70 8.40 2.97
CA PRO A 61 -14.08 9.01 1.79
C PRO A 61 -14.11 8.05 0.59
N PRO A 62 -14.33 8.55 -0.64
CA PRO A 62 -14.26 7.73 -1.83
C PRO A 62 -12.84 7.18 -2.00
N LEU A 63 -12.70 5.92 -2.44
CA LEU A 63 -11.41 5.25 -2.55
C LEU A 63 -10.79 5.32 -3.95
N LYS A 64 -11.42 6.03 -4.90
CA LYS A 64 -10.80 6.35 -6.19
C LYS A 64 -9.45 7.04 -5.97
N GLY A 65 -8.44 6.66 -6.75
CA GLY A 65 -7.11 7.26 -6.65
C GLY A 65 -6.35 6.92 -5.36
N PHE A 66 -6.77 5.87 -4.64
CA PHE A 66 -6.18 5.52 -3.34
C PHE A 66 -4.66 5.30 -3.42
N ALA A 67 -4.17 4.65 -4.47
CA ALA A 67 -2.74 4.38 -4.64
C ALA A 67 -1.87 5.64 -4.77
N GLN A 68 -2.47 6.79 -5.10
CA GLN A 68 -1.77 8.05 -5.30
C GLN A 68 -1.77 8.95 -4.05
N ARG A 69 -2.48 8.56 -3.00
CA ARG A 69 -2.52 9.32 -1.75
C ARG A 69 -1.20 9.21 -1.00
N SER A 70 -0.76 10.29 -0.42
CA SER A 70 0.41 10.33 0.45
C SER A 70 0.08 9.94 1.89
N ILE A 71 -1.18 10.21 2.31
CA ILE A 71 -1.65 10.02 3.70
C ILE A 71 -2.94 9.20 3.68
N ILE A 72 -3.07 8.32 4.66
CA ILE A 72 -4.28 7.55 4.97
C ILE A 72 -4.72 7.83 6.41
N ALA A 73 -6.00 7.62 6.71
CA ALA A 73 -6.58 7.86 8.03
C ALA A 73 -6.33 9.28 8.59
N GLY A 74 -6.00 10.25 7.74
CA GLY A 74 -5.68 11.62 8.12
C GLY A 74 -4.32 11.81 8.79
N MET A 75 -3.56 10.75 9.07
CA MET A 75 -2.33 10.84 9.86
C MET A 75 -1.21 9.89 9.49
N LEU A 76 -1.49 8.76 8.84
CA LEU A 76 -0.49 7.76 8.51
C LEU A 76 0.07 7.99 7.09
N ALA A 77 1.37 7.80 6.91
CA ALA A 77 1.92 7.68 5.58
C ALA A 77 1.27 6.49 4.85
N ASN A 78 0.93 6.65 3.57
CA ASN A 78 0.35 5.58 2.77
C ASN A 78 1.43 4.56 2.39
N THR A 79 1.68 3.63 3.27
CA THR A 79 2.56 2.48 3.07
C THR A 79 1.78 1.18 3.23
N PRO A 80 2.20 0.06 2.63
CA PRO A 80 1.54 -1.22 2.80
C PRO A 80 1.34 -1.61 4.26
N SER A 81 2.34 -1.48 5.09
CA SER A 81 2.27 -1.83 6.52
C SER A 81 1.27 -0.96 7.30
N ASN A 82 1.27 0.35 7.04
CA ASN A 82 0.32 1.26 7.68
C ASN A 82 -1.11 1.00 7.21
N LEU A 83 -1.30 0.70 5.92
CA LEU A 83 -2.62 0.37 5.40
C LEU A 83 -3.16 -0.92 6.00
N VAL A 84 -2.35 -1.97 6.08
CA VAL A 84 -2.74 -3.24 6.71
C VAL A 84 -3.10 -3.02 8.18
N ALA A 85 -2.30 -2.27 8.92
CA ALA A 85 -2.59 -1.95 10.32
C ALA A 85 -3.90 -1.18 10.47
N TRP A 86 -4.15 -0.18 9.62
CA TRP A 86 -5.39 0.59 9.58
C TRP A 86 -6.60 -0.28 9.25
N LEU A 87 -6.49 -1.12 8.22
CA LEU A 87 -7.59 -2.02 7.82
C LEU A 87 -7.97 -3.01 8.92
N ARG A 88 -7.02 -3.45 9.72
CA ARG A 88 -7.27 -4.43 10.79
C ARG A 88 -7.92 -3.82 12.02
N ASP A 89 -7.45 -2.67 12.45
CA ASP A 89 -7.88 -2.06 13.72
C ASP A 89 -7.85 -0.53 13.64
N PRO A 90 -8.85 0.07 12.96
CA PRO A 90 -8.96 1.51 12.82
C PRO A 90 -9.07 2.22 14.17
N GLN A 91 -9.73 1.59 15.15
CA GLN A 91 -9.98 2.16 16.46
C GLN A 91 -8.70 2.26 17.31
N LYS A 92 -7.75 1.35 17.11
CA LYS A 92 -6.44 1.41 17.78
C LYS A 92 -5.60 2.58 17.30
N ILE A 93 -5.71 2.93 16.01
CA ILE A 93 -4.91 3.99 15.39
C ILE A 93 -5.55 5.36 15.65
N VAL A 94 -6.86 5.48 15.41
CA VAL A 94 -7.63 6.72 15.65
C VAL A 94 -8.86 6.37 16.49
N PRO A 95 -8.75 6.35 17.82
CA PRO A 95 -9.88 6.03 18.69
C PRO A 95 -11.07 6.95 18.44
N GLY A 96 -12.26 6.38 18.33
CA GLY A 96 -13.49 7.15 18.10
C GLY A 96 -13.73 7.57 16.65
N ASN A 97 -12.91 7.12 15.69
CA ASN A 97 -13.19 7.35 14.27
C ASN A 97 -14.46 6.59 13.82
N ALA A 98 -15.04 7.02 12.69
CA ALA A 98 -16.30 6.43 12.18
C ALA A 98 -16.13 5.07 11.50
N MET A 99 -14.91 4.67 11.12
CA MET A 99 -14.65 3.36 10.51
C MET A 99 -14.66 2.28 11.58
N PRO A 100 -15.57 1.30 11.51
CA PRO A 100 -15.64 0.25 12.52
C PRO A 100 -14.47 -0.74 12.39
N ASP A 101 -14.29 -1.56 13.40
CA ASP A 101 -13.41 -2.73 13.30
C ASP A 101 -13.88 -3.63 12.16
N THR A 102 -12.97 -3.97 11.27
CA THR A 102 -13.27 -4.77 10.09
C THR A 102 -13.21 -6.28 10.35
N HIS A 103 -12.64 -6.69 11.48
CA HIS A 103 -12.38 -8.09 11.84
C HIS A 103 -11.56 -8.88 10.80
N LEU A 104 -10.84 -8.20 9.92
CA LEU A 104 -9.96 -8.83 8.95
C LEU A 104 -8.73 -9.44 9.65
N SER A 105 -8.37 -10.65 9.25
CA SER A 105 -7.05 -11.21 9.59
C SER A 105 -5.94 -10.42 8.90
N ASP A 106 -4.70 -10.65 9.30
CA ASP A 106 -3.54 -10.00 8.67
C ASP A 106 -3.47 -10.30 7.17
N ALA A 107 -3.61 -11.57 6.79
CA ALA A 107 -3.61 -11.98 5.38
C ALA A 107 -4.77 -11.36 4.59
N GLN A 108 -5.97 -11.32 5.15
CA GLN A 108 -7.12 -10.69 4.51
C GLN A 108 -6.92 -9.18 4.33
N ALA A 109 -6.36 -8.50 5.32
CA ALA A 109 -6.04 -7.07 5.21
C ALA A 109 -4.95 -6.81 4.15
N GLN A 110 -3.99 -7.71 3.99
CA GLN A 110 -3.01 -7.65 2.92
C GLN A 110 -3.67 -7.78 1.53
N ASP A 111 -4.60 -8.71 1.35
CA ASP A 111 -5.32 -8.87 0.10
C ASP A 111 -6.18 -7.64 -0.22
N VAL A 112 -6.88 -7.10 0.76
CA VAL A 112 -7.65 -5.85 0.61
C VAL A 112 -6.73 -4.69 0.25
N ALA A 113 -5.59 -4.55 0.91
CA ALA A 113 -4.60 -3.52 0.60
C ALA A 113 -4.07 -3.66 -0.84
N ALA A 114 -3.81 -4.88 -1.30
CA ALA A 114 -3.38 -5.14 -2.67
C ALA A 114 -4.42 -4.62 -3.68
N TYR A 115 -5.72 -4.82 -3.44
CA TYR A 115 -6.76 -4.26 -4.29
C TYR A 115 -6.76 -2.73 -4.27
N LEU A 116 -6.72 -2.12 -3.08
CA LEU A 116 -6.74 -0.66 -2.94
C LEU A 116 -5.58 0.01 -3.67
N TYR A 117 -4.42 -0.61 -3.71
CA TYR A 117 -3.26 -0.10 -4.48
C TYR A 117 -3.42 -0.24 -6.00
N THR A 118 -4.43 -0.94 -6.51
CA THR A 118 -4.79 -0.90 -7.93
C THR A 118 -5.58 0.35 -8.33
N LEU A 119 -6.20 1.04 -7.37
CA LEU A 119 -7.06 2.20 -7.60
C LEU A 119 -6.23 3.46 -7.84
N ARG A 120 -6.11 3.83 -9.10
CA ARG A 120 -5.36 5.01 -9.60
C ARG A 120 -6.29 6.08 -10.13
#